data_002d0a786ac5bb70338b975c2beb64bc
#
_entry.id   002d0a786ac5bb70338b975c2beb64bc
#
_cell.length_a   1.000
_cell.length_b   1.000
_cell.length_c   1.000
_cell.angle_alpha   90.00
_cell.angle_beta   90.00
_cell.angle_gamma   90.00
#
_symmetry.space_group_name_H-M   'P 1'
#
loop_
_entity.id
_entity.type
_entity.pdbx_description
1 polymer ?
#
loop_
_entity_poly.entity_id
_entity_poly.type
_entity_poly.pdbx_seq_one_letter_code
_entity_poly.pdbx_strand_id
1 'polypeptide(L)'
;AVRHALALAINNQRLMQSIYYGTAETAASILPRASWAYDNEAKITEYNPAKSREQLKALGLENLTLKLWVPTRSQAWNPSPLKTAELIQADMAQVGVKVVIVPVEGRFQEARLMDMSHDLTLSGWATDSNDPDSFFRPLLSCAAIHSQTNLAHWCDPKFDSVLRKALSSQQLAARIEAYDEAQSILAQELPILPLASSLRLQA
;
A
#
# COMPACT_ATOMS: atom_id res chain seq x y z
N ALA A 1 -11.32 -6.18 -8.21
CA ALA A 1 -11.41 -7.63 -7.94
C ALA A 1 -10.01 -8.25 -7.79
N VAL A 2 -9.10 -8.12 -8.80
CA VAL A 2 -7.77 -8.77 -8.79
C VAL A 2 -6.93 -8.33 -7.58
N ARG A 3 -6.83 -7.02 -7.31
CA ARG A 3 -6.07 -6.49 -6.17
C ARG A 3 -6.51 -7.08 -4.83
N HIS A 4 -7.81 -7.25 -4.63
CA HIS A 4 -8.36 -7.89 -3.42
C HIS A 4 -8.00 -9.38 -3.33
N ALA A 5 -8.08 -10.11 -4.44
CA ALA A 5 -7.68 -11.50 -4.46
C ALA A 5 -6.20 -11.67 -4.10
N LEU A 6 -5.32 -10.84 -4.66
CA LEU A 6 -3.89 -10.84 -4.35
C LEU A 6 -3.61 -10.45 -2.88
N ALA A 7 -4.33 -9.47 -2.35
CA ALA A 7 -4.17 -9.04 -0.96
C ALA A 7 -4.49 -10.14 0.06
N LEU A 8 -5.51 -10.98 -0.21
CA LEU A 8 -5.85 -12.13 0.62
C LEU A 8 -4.74 -13.20 0.67
N ALA A 9 -3.82 -13.21 -0.29
CA ALA A 9 -2.70 -14.16 -0.31
C ALA A 9 -1.55 -13.77 0.62
N ILE A 10 -1.43 -12.50 1.02
CA ILE A 10 -0.28 -11.98 1.76
C ILE A 10 -0.48 -12.16 3.27
N ASN A 11 0.45 -12.86 3.91
CA ASN A 11 0.45 -13.09 5.36
C ASN A 11 1.14 -11.94 6.11
N ASN A 12 0.37 -10.89 6.43
CA ASN A 12 0.87 -9.73 7.15
C ASN A 12 1.47 -10.07 8.51
N GLN A 13 0.90 -11.02 9.25
CA GLN A 13 1.43 -11.43 10.55
C GLN A 13 2.84 -12.01 10.42
N ARG A 14 3.06 -12.86 9.42
CA ARG A 14 4.39 -13.41 9.12
C ARG A 14 5.39 -12.32 8.74
N LEU A 15 4.96 -11.33 7.95
CA LEU A 15 5.80 -10.18 7.60
C LEU A 15 6.22 -9.40 8.85
N MET A 16 5.28 -9.10 9.76
CA MET A 16 5.60 -8.38 11.01
C MET A 16 6.63 -9.14 11.85
N GLN A 17 6.45 -10.43 12.02
CA GLN A 17 7.35 -11.27 12.82
C GLN A 17 8.74 -11.42 12.18
N SER A 18 8.80 -11.61 10.85
CA SER A 18 10.04 -11.97 10.14
C SER A 18 10.88 -10.78 9.70
N ILE A 19 10.29 -9.59 9.58
CA ILE A 19 10.96 -8.41 9.04
C ILE A 19 11.13 -7.32 10.10
N TYR A 20 10.09 -7.05 10.89
CA TYR A 20 10.07 -5.88 11.77
C TYR A 20 10.42 -6.16 13.22
N TYR A 21 10.33 -7.41 13.69
CA TYR A 21 10.74 -7.81 15.05
C TYR A 21 10.19 -6.89 16.15
N GLY A 22 8.93 -6.45 16.04
CA GLY A 22 8.29 -5.53 17.00
C GLY A 22 8.54 -4.05 16.77
N THR A 23 9.25 -3.65 15.69
CA THR A 23 9.49 -2.25 15.35
C THR A 23 8.45 -1.65 14.40
N ALA A 24 7.37 -2.37 14.13
CA ALA A 24 6.23 -1.90 13.35
C ALA A 24 4.93 -2.54 13.81
N GLU A 25 3.83 -1.90 13.48
CA GLU A 25 2.48 -2.43 13.61
C GLU A 25 1.93 -2.80 12.24
N THR A 26 1.05 -3.80 12.18
CA THR A 26 0.31 -4.11 10.94
C THR A 26 -0.60 -2.93 10.61
N ALA A 27 -0.50 -2.44 9.38
CA ALA A 27 -1.28 -1.30 8.93
C ALA A 27 -2.64 -1.74 8.37
N ALA A 28 -3.71 -1.09 8.82
CA ALA A 28 -5.06 -1.24 8.25
C ALA A 28 -5.40 -0.08 7.29
N SER A 29 -4.65 1.02 7.34
CA SER A 29 -4.79 2.21 6.51
C SER A 29 -3.42 2.71 6.09
N ILE A 30 -3.37 3.57 5.08
CA ILE A 30 -2.17 4.33 4.74
C ILE A 30 -1.85 5.42 5.78
N LEU A 31 -2.84 5.82 6.59
CA LEU A 31 -2.62 6.70 7.73
C LEU A 31 -2.04 5.92 8.91
N PRO A 32 -1.05 6.48 9.63
CA PRO A 32 -0.61 5.91 10.90
C PRO A 32 -1.70 6.06 11.97
N ARG A 33 -1.74 5.17 12.95
CA ARG A 33 -2.73 5.21 14.06
C ARG A 33 -2.73 6.53 14.83
N ALA A 34 -1.59 7.23 14.86
CA ALA A 34 -1.47 8.51 15.52
C ALA A 34 -2.13 9.68 14.74
N SER A 35 -2.57 9.45 13.52
CA SER A 35 -3.29 10.49 12.73
C SER A 35 -4.65 10.77 13.35
N TRP A 36 -5.00 12.04 13.47
CA TRP A 36 -6.30 12.47 13.98
C TRP A 36 -7.49 12.09 13.08
N ALA A 37 -7.23 11.71 11.82
CA ALA A 37 -8.23 11.20 10.89
C ALA A 37 -8.09 9.68 10.66
N TYR A 38 -7.37 8.95 11.53
CA TYR A 38 -7.30 7.50 11.41
C TYR A 38 -8.68 6.88 11.65
N ASP A 39 -9.12 6.07 10.70
CA ASP A 39 -10.37 5.30 10.86
C ASP A 39 -10.11 4.10 11.78
N ASN A 40 -10.67 4.15 13.00
CA ASN A 40 -10.54 3.08 13.99
C ASN A 40 -11.33 1.81 13.62
N GLU A 41 -12.25 1.90 12.68
CA GLU A 41 -13.00 0.76 12.13
C GLU A 41 -12.29 0.11 10.93
N ALA A 42 -11.18 0.72 10.45
CA ALA A 42 -10.37 0.17 9.37
C ALA A 42 -9.87 -1.23 9.73
N LYS A 43 -10.06 -2.17 8.81
CA LYS A 43 -9.71 -3.58 9.03
C LYS A 43 -8.43 -3.93 8.28
N ILE A 44 -7.54 -4.61 8.98
CA ILE A 44 -6.39 -5.28 8.34
C ILE A 44 -6.94 -6.29 7.33
N THR A 45 -6.33 -6.32 6.15
CA THR A 45 -6.72 -7.30 5.13
C THR A 45 -6.54 -8.72 5.68
N GLU A 46 -7.59 -9.51 5.58
CA GLU A 46 -7.60 -10.91 5.99
C GLU A 46 -6.56 -11.72 5.18
N TYR A 47 -5.82 -12.59 5.87
CA TYR A 47 -5.02 -13.61 5.21
C TYR A 47 -5.87 -14.85 4.95
N ASN A 48 -6.21 -15.11 3.70
CA ASN A 48 -7.04 -16.25 3.30
C ASN A 48 -6.63 -16.76 1.91
N PRO A 49 -5.58 -17.57 1.82
CA PRO A 49 -5.07 -18.06 0.55
C PRO A 49 -6.05 -18.97 -0.20
N ALA A 50 -6.96 -19.66 0.51
CA ALA A 50 -7.99 -20.47 -0.13
C ALA A 50 -8.98 -19.59 -0.91
N LYS A 51 -9.48 -18.53 -0.27
CA LYS A 51 -10.38 -17.53 -0.89
C LYS A 51 -9.67 -16.76 -2.01
N SER A 52 -8.37 -16.41 -1.83
CA SER A 52 -7.55 -15.81 -2.88
C SER A 52 -7.52 -16.68 -4.13
N ARG A 53 -7.20 -17.97 -3.98
CA ARG A 53 -7.14 -18.93 -5.09
C ARG A 53 -8.48 -19.06 -5.79
N GLU A 54 -9.56 -19.17 -5.04
CA GLU A 54 -10.92 -19.25 -5.59
C GLU A 54 -11.26 -18.01 -6.42
N GLN A 55 -10.98 -16.81 -5.91
CA GLN A 55 -11.23 -15.57 -6.63
C GLN A 55 -10.36 -15.42 -7.88
N LEU A 56 -9.08 -15.77 -7.82
CA LEU A 56 -8.20 -15.74 -8.99
C LEU A 56 -8.66 -16.72 -10.07
N LYS A 57 -9.09 -17.91 -9.67
CA LYS A 57 -9.67 -18.90 -10.58
C LYS A 57 -10.95 -18.37 -11.24
N ALA A 58 -11.86 -17.78 -10.48
CA ALA A 58 -13.09 -17.19 -11.00
C ALA A 58 -12.82 -16.05 -12.00
N LEU A 59 -11.66 -15.39 -11.90
CA LEU A 59 -11.20 -14.34 -12.81
C LEU A 59 -10.39 -14.89 -14.01
N GLY A 60 -10.15 -16.20 -14.09
CA GLY A 60 -9.32 -16.80 -15.13
C GLY A 60 -7.82 -16.51 -15.01
N LEU A 61 -7.34 -16.21 -13.80
CA LEU A 61 -5.96 -15.76 -13.52
C LEU A 61 -5.14 -16.81 -12.76
N GLU A 62 -5.35 -18.10 -13.03
CA GLU A 62 -4.67 -19.20 -12.33
C GLU A 62 -3.15 -19.28 -12.59
N ASN A 63 -2.66 -18.66 -13.67
CA ASN A 63 -1.25 -18.65 -14.06
C ASN A 63 -0.69 -17.23 -14.21
N LEU A 64 -1.13 -16.33 -13.34
CA LEU A 64 -0.70 -14.94 -13.36
C LEU A 64 0.80 -14.83 -13.04
N THR A 65 1.52 -14.05 -13.84
CA THR A 65 2.92 -13.68 -13.56
C THR A 65 3.02 -12.19 -13.35
N LEU A 66 3.61 -11.76 -12.23
CA LEU A 66 3.73 -10.36 -11.82
C LEU A 66 5.18 -10.00 -11.54
N LYS A 67 5.61 -8.82 -11.96
CA LYS A 67 6.90 -8.23 -11.61
C LYS A 67 6.75 -7.37 -10.36
N LEU A 68 7.47 -7.74 -9.30
CA LEU A 68 7.55 -6.98 -8.05
C LEU A 68 8.88 -6.24 -7.98
N TRP A 69 8.83 -4.92 -8.04
CA TRP A 69 10.01 -4.07 -7.93
C TRP A 69 10.29 -3.71 -6.48
N VAL A 70 11.57 -3.84 -6.11
CA VAL A 70 11.98 -3.82 -4.70
C VAL A 70 13.30 -3.07 -4.53
N PRO A 71 13.41 -2.13 -3.58
CA PRO A 71 14.70 -1.55 -3.20
C PRO A 71 15.68 -2.62 -2.71
N THR A 72 16.94 -2.50 -3.11
CA THR A 72 17.99 -3.43 -2.66
C THR A 72 18.51 -3.16 -1.27
N ARG A 73 18.37 -1.92 -0.79
CA ARG A 73 18.88 -1.47 0.50
C ARG A 73 17.77 -1.36 1.54
N SER A 74 18.16 -1.49 2.82
CA SER A 74 17.31 -1.16 3.95
C SER A 74 16.73 0.26 3.82
N GLN A 75 15.48 0.41 4.17
CA GLN A 75 14.72 1.66 4.14
C GLN A 75 14.21 2.00 5.54
N ALA A 76 13.99 3.28 5.81
CA ALA A 76 13.42 3.68 7.10
C ALA A 76 12.03 3.06 7.37
N TRP A 77 11.30 2.72 6.31
CA TRP A 77 9.98 2.10 6.37
C TRP A 77 10.02 0.57 6.26
N ASN A 78 11.15 -0.03 5.86
CA ASN A 78 11.32 -1.48 5.80
C ASN A 78 12.82 -1.84 5.95
N PRO A 79 13.22 -2.55 7.02
CA PRO A 79 14.62 -2.88 7.26
C PRO A 79 15.17 -3.92 6.29
N SER A 80 14.32 -4.70 5.63
CA SER A 80 14.74 -5.76 4.68
C SER A 80 13.76 -5.93 3.52
N PRO A 81 13.75 -5.00 2.54
CA PRO A 81 12.79 -5.04 1.43
C PRO A 81 12.88 -6.31 0.59
N LEU A 82 14.08 -6.81 0.29
CA LEU A 82 14.28 -8.04 -0.48
C LEU A 82 13.68 -9.26 0.23
N LYS A 83 13.92 -9.41 1.54
CA LYS A 83 13.31 -10.50 2.32
C LYS A 83 11.79 -10.38 2.38
N THR A 84 11.28 -9.16 2.47
CA THR A 84 9.83 -8.90 2.38
C THR A 84 9.27 -9.38 1.05
N ALA A 85 9.94 -9.08 -0.06
CA ALA A 85 9.55 -9.52 -1.39
C ALA A 85 9.60 -11.05 -1.55
N GLU A 86 10.61 -11.72 -0.99
CA GLU A 86 10.72 -13.19 -0.97
C GLU A 86 9.56 -13.84 -0.22
N LEU A 87 9.15 -13.27 0.91
CA LEU A 87 8.00 -13.74 1.67
C LEU A 87 6.69 -13.54 0.90
N ILE A 88 6.50 -12.39 0.25
CA ILE A 88 5.35 -12.11 -0.62
C ILE A 88 5.36 -13.08 -1.82
N GLN A 89 6.50 -13.31 -2.44
CA GLN A 89 6.66 -14.28 -3.54
C GLN A 89 6.22 -15.69 -3.11
N ALA A 90 6.65 -16.14 -1.93
CA ALA A 90 6.27 -17.43 -1.39
C ALA A 90 4.77 -17.54 -1.08
N ASP A 91 4.17 -16.47 -0.57
CA ASP A 91 2.71 -16.40 -0.33
C ASP A 91 1.92 -16.45 -1.64
N MET A 92 2.32 -15.68 -2.63
CA MET A 92 1.70 -15.64 -3.96
C MET A 92 1.80 -16.99 -4.68
N ALA A 93 2.93 -17.69 -4.54
CA ALA A 93 3.12 -19.03 -5.12
C ALA A 93 2.08 -20.04 -4.59
N GLN A 94 1.66 -19.92 -3.33
CA GLN A 94 0.64 -20.80 -2.75
C GLN A 94 -0.72 -20.67 -3.44
N VAL A 95 -1.01 -19.54 -4.06
CA VAL A 95 -2.26 -19.27 -4.76
C VAL A 95 -2.13 -19.36 -6.29
N GLY A 96 -0.99 -19.87 -6.79
CA GLY A 96 -0.75 -20.07 -8.22
C GLY A 96 -0.22 -18.82 -8.95
N VAL A 97 0.13 -17.75 -8.24
CA VAL A 97 0.69 -16.53 -8.82
C VAL A 97 2.21 -16.58 -8.78
N LYS A 98 2.85 -16.43 -9.93
CA LYS A 98 4.30 -16.32 -10.05
C LYS A 98 4.74 -14.86 -9.88
N VAL A 99 5.53 -14.57 -8.86
CA VAL A 99 6.14 -13.25 -8.67
C VAL A 99 7.59 -13.28 -9.13
N VAL A 100 7.96 -12.36 -10.01
CA VAL A 100 9.35 -12.11 -10.43
C VAL A 100 9.85 -10.90 -9.68
N ILE A 101 10.80 -11.12 -8.75
CA ILE A 101 11.41 -10.03 -7.98
C ILE A 101 12.40 -9.31 -8.88
N VAL A 102 12.24 -7.99 -9.00
CA VAL A 102 13.13 -7.10 -9.75
C VAL A 102 13.82 -6.15 -8.77
N PRO A 103 15.07 -6.42 -8.37
CA PRO A 103 15.82 -5.52 -7.50
C PRO A 103 16.10 -4.20 -8.22
N VAL A 104 15.91 -3.07 -7.53
CA VAL A 104 16.11 -1.72 -8.08
C VAL A 104 16.99 -0.90 -7.14
N GLU A 105 18.04 -0.30 -7.69
CA GLU A 105 18.96 0.55 -6.92
C GLU A 105 18.65 2.04 -7.09
N GLY A 106 18.54 2.76 -5.95
CA GLY A 106 18.58 4.22 -5.80
C GLY A 106 17.93 5.02 -6.92
N ARG A 107 18.70 5.88 -7.59
CA ARG A 107 18.25 6.77 -8.70
C ARG A 107 17.62 6.03 -9.90
N PHE A 108 17.91 4.74 -10.08
CA PHE A 108 17.29 3.94 -11.14
C PHE A 108 15.88 3.50 -10.78
N GLN A 109 15.53 3.48 -9.48
CA GLN A 109 14.18 3.17 -9.04
C GLN A 109 13.19 4.23 -9.54
N GLU A 110 13.51 5.51 -9.36
CA GLU A 110 12.67 6.61 -9.83
C GLU A 110 12.51 6.60 -11.35
N ALA A 111 13.62 6.53 -12.09
CA ALA A 111 13.59 6.51 -13.55
C ALA A 111 12.84 5.30 -14.15
N ARG A 112 12.92 4.13 -13.50
CA ARG A 112 12.26 2.91 -13.98
C ARG A 112 10.80 2.81 -13.54
N LEU A 113 10.43 3.37 -12.40
CA LEU A 113 9.03 3.48 -12.01
C LEU A 113 8.24 4.36 -12.98
N MET A 114 8.93 5.29 -13.66
CA MET A 114 8.34 6.13 -14.71
C MET A 114 7.96 5.33 -15.96
N ASP A 115 8.68 4.27 -16.29
CA ASP A 115 8.38 3.41 -17.44
C ASP A 115 7.17 2.50 -17.23
N MET A 116 6.57 2.51 -16.02
CA MET A 116 5.41 1.69 -15.64
C MET A 116 5.54 0.20 -15.98
N SER A 117 6.76 -0.33 -15.99
CA SER A 117 7.01 -1.73 -16.33
C SER A 117 6.90 -2.67 -15.13
N HIS A 118 6.51 -2.14 -13.95
CA HIS A 118 6.18 -2.95 -12.78
C HIS A 118 4.68 -3.28 -12.74
N ASP A 119 4.37 -4.45 -12.23
CA ASP A 119 3.00 -4.83 -11.87
C ASP A 119 2.73 -4.50 -10.40
N LEU A 120 3.76 -4.68 -9.57
CA LEU A 120 3.77 -4.40 -8.13
C LEU A 120 5.07 -3.68 -7.77
N THR A 121 5.03 -2.80 -6.79
CA THR A 121 6.23 -2.22 -6.18
C THR A 121 6.12 -2.17 -4.67
N LEU A 122 7.23 -2.43 -4.00
CA LEU A 122 7.36 -2.24 -2.55
C LEU A 122 7.86 -0.82 -2.29
N SER A 123 7.06 -0.03 -1.61
CA SER A 123 7.34 1.38 -1.33
C SER A 123 6.91 1.76 0.08
N GLY A 124 7.33 2.93 0.54
CA GLY A 124 6.91 3.51 1.80
C GLY A 124 6.87 5.02 1.73
N TRP A 125 6.16 5.62 2.67
CA TRP A 125 5.99 7.06 2.76
C TRP A 125 6.15 7.54 4.19
N ALA A 126 6.74 8.70 4.36
CA ALA A 126 6.84 9.39 5.63
C ALA A 126 6.67 10.89 5.39
N THR A 127 6.09 11.59 6.36
CA THR A 127 5.89 13.03 6.32
C THR A 127 6.14 13.62 7.71
N ASP A 128 6.56 14.85 7.76
CA ASP A 128 6.68 15.64 8.99
C ASP A 128 5.40 16.41 9.32
N SER A 129 4.42 16.38 8.41
CA SER A 129 3.11 16.99 8.60
C SER A 129 2.15 16.04 9.32
N ASN A 130 1.40 16.57 10.28
CA ASN A 130 0.30 15.84 10.93
C ASN A 130 -1.00 15.89 10.14
N ASP A 131 -1.03 16.53 8.96
CA ASP A 131 -2.20 16.60 8.12
C ASP A 131 -2.36 15.32 7.29
N PRO A 132 -3.51 14.63 7.33
CA PRO A 132 -3.77 13.43 6.55
C PRO A 132 -3.58 13.62 5.04
N ASP A 133 -3.81 14.83 4.52
CA ASP A 133 -3.62 15.15 3.10
C ASP A 133 -2.18 14.88 2.63
N SER A 134 -1.19 14.98 3.54
CA SER A 134 0.21 14.69 3.26
C SER A 134 0.50 13.21 2.95
N PHE A 135 -0.44 12.32 3.25
CA PHE A 135 -0.41 10.91 2.82
C PHE A 135 -1.28 10.68 1.58
N PHE A 136 -2.52 11.17 1.58
CA PHE A 136 -3.46 10.87 0.51
C PHE A 136 -3.08 11.50 -0.82
N ARG A 137 -2.84 12.80 -0.83
CA ARG A 137 -2.61 13.55 -2.07
C ARG A 137 -1.35 13.13 -2.82
N PRO A 138 -0.16 13.05 -2.19
CA PRO A 138 1.06 12.67 -2.90
C PRO A 138 1.03 11.24 -3.42
N LEU A 139 0.36 10.34 -2.72
CA LEU A 139 0.37 8.92 -3.06
C LEU A 139 -0.73 8.51 -4.04
N LEU A 140 -1.87 9.22 -4.06
CA LEU A 140 -3.10 8.68 -4.65
C LEU A 140 -3.92 9.67 -5.47
N SER A 141 -3.62 11.00 -5.44
CA SER A 141 -4.33 11.92 -6.31
C SER A 141 -4.02 11.67 -7.78
N CYS A 142 -4.95 12.01 -8.67
CA CYS A 142 -4.72 11.93 -10.11
C CYS A 142 -3.54 12.80 -10.55
N ALA A 143 -3.36 13.97 -9.95
CA ALA A 143 -2.23 14.86 -10.23
C ALA A 143 -0.89 14.25 -9.84
N ALA A 144 -0.85 13.42 -8.81
CA ALA A 144 0.37 12.78 -8.32
C ALA A 144 0.95 11.72 -9.29
N ILE A 145 0.20 11.28 -10.27
CA ILE A 145 0.71 10.47 -11.39
C ILE A 145 1.77 11.25 -12.17
N HIS A 146 1.50 12.53 -12.45
CA HIS A 146 2.43 13.38 -13.19
C HIS A 146 3.67 13.78 -12.38
N SER A 147 3.53 13.90 -11.05
CA SER A 147 4.67 14.14 -10.14
C SER A 147 5.40 12.85 -9.73
N GLN A 148 4.97 11.69 -10.23
CA GLN A 148 5.63 10.39 -10.08
C GLN A 148 5.68 9.86 -8.64
N THR A 149 4.82 10.35 -7.77
CA THR A 149 4.69 9.86 -6.40
C THR A 149 3.54 8.86 -6.24
N ASN A 150 2.53 8.90 -7.13
CA ASN A 150 1.47 7.92 -7.22
C ASN A 150 1.94 6.70 -8.04
N LEU A 151 2.66 5.79 -7.39
CA LEU A 151 3.23 4.59 -8.02
C LEU A 151 2.18 3.54 -8.42
N ALA A 152 0.96 3.65 -7.90
CA ALA A 152 -0.16 2.80 -8.28
C ALA A 152 -0.78 3.21 -9.62
N HIS A 153 -0.48 4.41 -10.11
CA HIS A 153 -1.11 5.04 -11.28
C HIS A 153 -2.64 4.97 -11.26
N TRP A 154 -3.17 4.91 -10.05
CA TRP A 154 -4.60 4.92 -9.82
C TRP A 154 -5.12 6.36 -9.80
N CYS A 155 -6.23 6.60 -10.44
CA CYS A 155 -6.87 7.90 -10.50
C CYS A 155 -8.38 7.71 -10.35
N ASP A 156 -8.94 8.30 -9.32
CA ASP A 156 -10.39 8.37 -9.09
C ASP A 156 -10.81 9.82 -8.85
N PRO A 157 -11.59 10.43 -9.78
CA PRO A 157 -12.06 11.80 -9.63
C PRO A 157 -12.93 12.01 -8.38
N LYS A 158 -13.63 10.97 -7.91
CA LYS A 158 -14.40 11.03 -6.67
C LYS A 158 -13.47 11.16 -5.47
N PHE A 159 -12.42 10.37 -5.42
CA PHE A 159 -11.38 10.46 -4.38
C PHE A 159 -10.74 11.85 -4.35
N ASP A 160 -10.33 12.39 -5.50
CA ASP A 160 -9.80 13.76 -5.59
C ASP A 160 -10.80 14.82 -5.12
N SER A 161 -12.09 14.64 -5.41
CA SER A 161 -13.15 15.55 -4.95
C SER A 161 -13.29 15.51 -3.43
N VAL A 162 -13.22 14.33 -2.83
CA VAL A 162 -13.27 14.14 -1.37
C VAL A 162 -12.07 14.80 -0.70
N LEU A 163 -10.87 14.68 -1.25
CA LEU A 163 -9.68 15.37 -0.73
C LEU A 163 -9.82 16.90 -0.80
N ARG A 164 -10.36 17.44 -1.90
CA ARG A 164 -10.63 18.86 -2.00
C ARG A 164 -11.65 19.34 -0.96
N LYS A 165 -12.72 18.55 -0.71
CA LYS A 165 -13.72 18.84 0.35
C LYS A 165 -13.04 18.91 1.72
N ALA A 166 -12.16 17.95 2.04
CA ALA A 166 -11.41 17.93 3.30
C ALA A 166 -10.53 19.17 3.48
N LEU A 167 -9.81 19.60 2.43
CA LEU A 167 -8.95 20.79 2.49
C LEU A 167 -9.71 22.11 2.54
N SER A 168 -10.87 22.20 1.91
CA SER A 168 -11.67 23.43 1.87
C SER A 168 -12.42 23.71 3.18
N SER A 169 -12.56 22.70 4.05
CA SER A 169 -13.25 22.86 5.33
C SER A 169 -12.31 23.33 6.43
N GLN A 170 -12.77 24.30 7.22
CA GLN A 170 -12.11 24.72 8.47
C GLN A 170 -12.63 23.96 9.69
N GLN A 171 -13.71 23.21 9.55
CA GLN A 171 -14.31 22.44 10.63
C GLN A 171 -13.70 21.04 10.70
N LEU A 172 -13.10 20.70 11.83
CA LEU A 172 -12.41 19.42 12.04
C LEU A 172 -13.34 18.22 11.77
N ALA A 173 -14.57 18.26 12.26
CA ALA A 173 -15.54 17.19 12.07
C ALA A 173 -15.84 16.91 10.58
N ALA A 174 -15.99 17.97 9.77
CA ALA A 174 -16.22 17.83 8.33
C ALA A 174 -14.98 17.30 7.60
N ARG A 175 -13.78 17.62 8.09
CA ARG A 175 -12.53 17.06 7.56
C ARG A 175 -12.40 15.58 7.89
N ILE A 176 -12.72 15.18 9.12
CA ILE A 176 -12.73 13.77 9.54
C ILE A 176 -13.68 12.97 8.64
N GLU A 177 -14.93 13.42 8.50
CA GLU A 177 -15.93 12.77 7.63
C GLU A 177 -15.42 12.57 6.19
N ALA A 178 -14.78 13.60 5.63
CA ALA A 178 -14.21 13.50 4.28
C ALA A 178 -13.04 12.51 4.20
N TYR A 179 -12.16 12.48 5.19
CA TYR A 179 -11.06 11.48 5.20
C TYR A 179 -11.55 10.06 5.50
N ASP A 180 -12.63 9.88 6.24
CA ASP A 180 -13.29 8.57 6.40
C ASP A 180 -13.87 8.08 5.07
N GLU A 181 -14.52 8.98 4.31
CA GLU A 181 -14.98 8.66 2.96
C GLU A 181 -13.80 8.29 2.03
N ALA A 182 -12.69 9.03 2.11
CA ALA A 182 -11.48 8.72 1.34
C ALA A 182 -10.92 7.34 1.69
N GLN A 183 -10.82 7.00 2.98
CA GLN A 183 -10.37 5.68 3.44
C GLN A 183 -11.31 4.56 2.98
N SER A 184 -12.62 4.80 2.99
CA SER A 184 -13.62 3.86 2.47
C SER A 184 -13.44 3.58 0.98
N ILE A 185 -13.18 4.60 0.17
CA ILE A 185 -12.87 4.45 -1.26
C ILE A 185 -11.61 3.59 -1.44
N LEU A 186 -10.55 3.85 -0.67
CA LEU A 186 -9.31 3.09 -0.74
C LEU A 186 -9.48 1.64 -0.33
N ALA A 187 -10.31 1.36 0.68
CA ALA A 187 -10.62 -0.01 1.09
C ALA A 187 -11.38 -0.79 -0.01
N GLN A 188 -12.26 -0.10 -0.75
CA GLN A 188 -13.01 -0.69 -1.86
C GLN A 188 -12.16 -0.91 -3.10
N GLU A 189 -11.34 0.06 -3.48
CA GLU A 189 -10.56 0.04 -4.71
C GLU A 189 -9.19 -0.65 -4.56
N LEU A 190 -8.62 -0.59 -3.37
CA LEU A 190 -7.33 -1.15 -2.97
C LEU A 190 -6.18 -0.83 -3.96
N PRO A 191 -5.92 0.45 -4.26
CA PRO A 191 -4.79 0.81 -5.13
C PRO A 191 -3.44 0.56 -4.45
N ILE A 192 -3.41 0.67 -3.13
CA ILE A 192 -2.28 0.35 -2.25
C ILE A 192 -2.74 -0.65 -1.20
N LEU A 193 -1.94 -1.67 -0.94
CA LEU A 193 -2.12 -2.56 0.20
C LEU A 193 -1.20 -2.08 1.34
N PRO A 194 -1.74 -1.50 2.42
CA PRO A 194 -0.96 -1.17 3.61
C PRO A 194 -0.42 -2.44 4.26
N LEU A 195 0.88 -2.50 4.52
CA LEU A 195 1.52 -3.66 5.15
C LEU A 195 1.90 -3.37 6.59
N ALA A 196 2.64 -2.28 6.81
CA ALA A 196 3.23 -1.96 8.09
C ALA A 196 3.29 -0.45 8.33
N SER A 197 3.10 -0.04 9.58
CA SER A 197 3.41 1.29 10.08
C SER A 197 4.60 1.18 11.02
N SER A 198 5.77 1.68 10.59
CA SER A 198 7.01 1.62 11.36
C SER A 198 6.96 2.57 12.56
N LEU A 199 7.42 2.10 13.70
CA LEU A 199 7.60 2.91 14.90
C LEU A 199 8.90 3.72 14.75
N ARG A 200 8.81 5.04 14.93
CA ARG A 200 10.00 5.90 15.05
C ARG A 200 10.35 6.05 16.53
N LEU A 201 11.51 5.56 16.90
CA LEU A 201 12.10 5.84 18.21
C LEU A 201 12.91 7.15 18.11
N GLN A 202 12.52 8.16 18.87
CA GLN A 202 13.32 9.36 19.09
C GLN A 202 13.92 9.25 20.48
N ALA A 203 15.26 9.29 20.54
CA ALA A 203 16.01 9.37 21.78
C ALA A 203 16.31 10.85 22.10
#